data_c296781a0212cac56bacba99a1b3bd22
#
_entry.id   c296781a0212cac56bacba99a1b3bd22
#
_cell.length_a   1.000
_cell.length_b   1.000
_cell.length_c   1.000
_cell.angle_alpha   90.00
_cell.angle_beta   90.00
_cell.angle_gamma   90.00
#
_symmetry.space_group_name_H-M   'P 1'
#
loop_
_entity.id
_entity.type
_entity.pdbx_description
1 polymer ?
#
loop_
_entity_poly.entity_id
_entity_poly.type
_entity_poly.pdbx_seq_one_letter_code
_entity_poly.pdbx_strand_id
1 'polypeptide(L)'
;MAAKQKILIVDDDNNIAELISLYLTKECFDTKIVNDGEEALKAFEQYSPNLILLDLMLPGIDGYQVCREVRAKANVPIIMLSAKGEIFDKVLGFELGADDYIMKPFDSKELVARVKAVLRRYQPVKVEEPAPELKCVKYPDLIVNLSNYSVIYKDNPIDMPPKELELLYFLASSPNQVFTREQLLDHIWGYEYIGDTRTVDVHVKRLREKIKDNDSWSLSTVWGIGYKFEVKNI
;
A
#
# COMPACT_ATOMS: atom_id res chain seq x y z
N MET A 1 20.01 13.48 -15.74
CA MET A 1 19.01 13.92 -14.76
C MET A 1 18.12 12.75 -14.45
N ALA A 2 17.86 12.41 -13.18
CA ALA A 2 16.92 11.38 -12.85
C ALA A 2 15.52 11.78 -13.33
N ALA A 3 14.77 10.86 -13.93
CA ALA A 3 13.40 11.12 -14.34
C ALA A 3 12.55 11.47 -13.10
N LYS A 4 11.74 12.53 -13.20
CA LYS A 4 10.82 12.90 -12.12
C LYS A 4 9.77 11.80 -11.95
N GLN A 5 9.42 11.51 -10.70
CA GLN A 5 8.32 10.58 -10.42
C GLN A 5 6.98 11.24 -10.77
N LYS A 6 6.14 10.47 -11.43
CA LYS A 6 4.85 10.89 -11.98
C LYS A 6 3.72 10.57 -11.00
N ILE A 7 2.90 11.55 -10.69
CA ILE A 7 1.73 11.38 -9.82
C ILE A 7 0.47 11.75 -10.60
N LEU A 8 -0.47 10.83 -10.67
CA LEU A 8 -1.80 11.08 -11.21
C LEU A 8 -2.70 11.54 -10.07
N ILE A 9 -3.31 12.71 -10.23
CA ILE A 9 -4.25 13.31 -9.27
C ILE A 9 -5.63 13.19 -9.89
N VAL A 10 -6.53 12.51 -9.21
CA VAL A 10 -7.92 12.28 -9.64
C VAL A 10 -8.84 12.88 -8.59
N ASP A 11 -9.43 14.01 -8.90
CA ASP A 11 -10.30 14.76 -7.97
C ASP A 11 -11.24 15.64 -8.80
N ASP A 12 -12.54 15.61 -8.54
CA ASP A 12 -13.54 16.39 -9.26
C ASP A 12 -13.52 17.88 -8.86
N ASP A 13 -12.96 18.22 -7.68
CA ASP A 13 -12.70 19.60 -7.28
C ASP A 13 -11.36 20.09 -7.84
N ASN A 14 -11.42 20.89 -8.90
CA ASN A 14 -10.23 21.49 -9.52
C ASN A 14 -9.36 22.29 -8.54
N ASN A 15 -9.95 22.96 -7.55
CA ASN A 15 -9.18 23.77 -6.59
C ASN A 15 -8.33 22.86 -5.69
N ILE A 16 -8.90 21.75 -5.25
CA ILE A 16 -8.19 20.75 -4.45
C ILE A 16 -7.09 20.09 -5.30
N ALA A 17 -7.43 19.66 -6.52
CA ALA A 17 -6.47 19.02 -7.43
C ALA A 17 -5.29 19.93 -7.77
N GLU A 18 -5.54 21.21 -8.09
CA GLU A 18 -4.49 22.21 -8.36
C GLU A 18 -3.63 22.48 -7.12
N LEU A 19 -4.24 22.56 -5.95
CA LEU A 19 -3.52 22.76 -4.68
C LEU A 19 -2.58 21.58 -4.39
N ILE A 20 -3.06 20.36 -4.55
CA ILE A 20 -2.26 19.13 -4.44
C ILE A 20 -1.10 19.16 -5.45
N SER A 21 -1.40 19.45 -6.70
CA SER A 21 -0.40 19.56 -7.77
C SER A 21 0.68 20.59 -7.45
N LEU A 22 0.30 21.75 -6.94
CA LEU A 22 1.25 22.80 -6.54
C LEU A 22 2.22 22.33 -5.45
N TYR A 23 1.73 21.64 -4.41
CA TYR A 23 2.58 21.11 -3.35
C TYR A 23 3.52 20.03 -3.85
N LEU A 24 3.02 19.10 -4.66
CA LEU A 24 3.82 18.01 -5.19
C LEU A 24 4.87 18.48 -6.20
N THR A 25 4.53 19.48 -7.03
CA THR A 25 5.48 20.07 -7.99
C THR A 25 6.63 20.80 -7.27
N LYS A 26 6.37 21.47 -6.14
CA LYS A 26 7.42 22.05 -5.29
C LYS A 26 8.40 21.00 -4.75
N GLU A 27 7.93 19.77 -4.58
CA GLU A 27 8.73 18.63 -4.16
C GLU A 27 9.33 17.83 -5.33
N CYS A 28 9.39 18.47 -6.49
CA CYS A 28 9.98 17.93 -7.72
C CYS A 28 9.25 16.72 -8.34
N PHE A 29 7.99 16.47 -8.01
CA PHE A 29 7.15 15.50 -8.70
C PHE A 29 6.63 16.05 -10.02
N ASP A 30 6.35 15.17 -10.98
CA ASP A 30 5.59 15.47 -12.18
C ASP A 30 4.12 15.08 -11.95
N THR A 31 3.18 15.98 -12.20
CA THR A 31 1.78 15.76 -11.84
C THR A 31 0.88 15.87 -13.06
N LYS A 32 -0.13 15.01 -13.13
CA LYS A 32 -1.23 15.10 -14.09
C LYS A 32 -2.54 15.08 -13.33
N ILE A 33 -3.43 16.03 -13.62
CA ILE A 33 -4.75 16.14 -13.03
C ILE A 33 -5.78 15.59 -14.02
N VAL A 34 -6.77 14.87 -13.51
CA VAL A 34 -8.00 14.46 -14.19
C VAL A 34 -9.17 14.56 -13.21
N ASN A 35 -10.38 14.78 -13.71
CA ASN A 35 -11.51 15.17 -12.86
C ASN A 35 -12.66 14.15 -12.84
N ASP A 36 -12.51 13.03 -13.52
CA ASP A 36 -13.48 11.94 -13.50
C ASP A 36 -12.82 10.57 -13.60
N GLY A 37 -13.58 9.52 -13.25
CA GLY A 37 -13.06 8.16 -13.19
C GLY A 37 -12.73 7.55 -14.56
N GLU A 38 -13.46 7.91 -15.63
CA GLU A 38 -13.17 7.40 -16.98
C GLU A 38 -11.86 8.00 -17.53
N GLU A 39 -11.67 9.30 -17.30
CA GLU A 39 -10.43 9.99 -17.64
C GLU A 39 -9.24 9.43 -16.82
N ALA A 40 -9.48 9.10 -15.56
CA ALA A 40 -8.47 8.50 -14.70
C ALA A 40 -7.93 7.19 -15.27
N LEU A 41 -8.80 6.29 -15.74
CA LEU A 41 -8.41 5.02 -16.35
C LEU A 41 -7.62 5.22 -17.65
N LYS A 42 -8.02 6.16 -18.50
CA LYS A 42 -7.30 6.51 -19.74
C LYS A 42 -5.94 7.14 -19.40
N ALA A 43 -5.93 8.07 -18.45
CA ALA A 43 -4.70 8.73 -18.01
C ALA A 43 -3.72 7.75 -17.36
N PHE A 44 -4.20 6.80 -16.58
CA PHE A 44 -3.38 5.74 -15.99
C PHE A 44 -2.58 4.98 -17.07
N GLU A 45 -3.23 4.55 -18.16
CA GLU A 45 -2.58 3.81 -19.23
C GLU A 45 -1.55 4.67 -20.01
N GLN A 46 -1.89 5.93 -20.29
CA GLN A 46 -1.06 6.81 -21.13
C GLN A 46 0.09 7.45 -20.35
N TYR A 47 -0.17 7.88 -19.13
CA TYR A 47 0.79 8.62 -18.31
C TYR A 47 1.75 7.70 -17.55
N SER A 48 1.35 6.45 -17.28
CA SER A 48 2.11 5.47 -16.49
C SER A 48 2.60 6.08 -15.17
N PRO A 49 1.68 6.44 -14.25
CA PRO A 49 2.04 7.11 -13.00
C PRO A 49 2.80 6.17 -12.05
N ASN A 50 3.65 6.76 -11.21
CA ASN A 50 4.31 6.06 -10.12
C ASN A 50 3.45 6.01 -8.84
N LEU A 51 2.41 6.85 -8.76
CA LEU A 51 1.44 6.89 -7.68
C LEU A 51 0.16 7.57 -8.16
N ILE A 52 -0.98 7.14 -7.64
CA ILE A 52 -2.29 7.75 -7.89
C ILE A 52 -2.83 8.30 -6.56
N LEU A 53 -3.19 9.59 -6.56
CA LEU A 53 -4.06 10.19 -5.54
C LEU A 53 -5.48 10.14 -6.09
N LEU A 54 -6.40 9.50 -5.39
CA LEU A 54 -7.70 9.14 -5.93
C LEU A 54 -8.83 9.57 -4.99
N ASP A 55 -9.64 10.53 -5.42
CA ASP A 55 -10.88 10.82 -4.70
C ASP A 55 -11.87 9.68 -4.85
N LEU A 56 -12.60 9.41 -3.78
CA LEU A 56 -13.67 8.42 -3.75
C LEU A 56 -14.95 8.93 -4.42
N MET A 57 -15.22 10.24 -4.31
CA MET A 57 -16.49 10.85 -4.72
C MET A 57 -16.40 11.46 -6.13
N LEU A 58 -16.07 10.63 -7.11
CA LEU A 58 -15.97 11.07 -8.51
C LEU A 58 -17.32 10.98 -9.22
N PRO A 59 -17.59 11.87 -10.20
CA PRO A 59 -18.74 11.73 -11.06
C PRO A 59 -18.58 10.54 -12.03
N GLY A 60 -19.68 9.87 -12.36
CA GLY A 60 -19.68 8.70 -13.25
C GLY A 60 -19.14 7.44 -12.58
N ILE A 61 -17.90 7.09 -12.87
CA ILE A 61 -17.21 5.96 -12.23
C ILE A 61 -16.58 6.45 -10.94
N ASP A 62 -16.99 5.89 -9.80
CA ASP A 62 -16.49 6.26 -8.49
C ASP A 62 -15.03 5.80 -8.27
N GLY A 63 -14.37 6.38 -7.25
CA GLY A 63 -12.98 6.06 -6.94
C GLY A 63 -12.75 4.59 -6.53
N TYR A 64 -13.74 3.93 -5.97
CA TYR A 64 -13.64 2.50 -5.64
C TYR A 64 -13.57 1.63 -6.89
N GLN A 65 -14.37 1.95 -7.91
CA GLN A 65 -14.33 1.24 -9.17
C GLN A 65 -13.02 1.52 -9.93
N VAL A 66 -12.56 2.78 -9.96
CA VAL A 66 -11.25 3.13 -10.55
C VAL A 66 -10.14 2.32 -9.88
N CYS A 67 -10.11 2.27 -8.55
CA CYS A 67 -9.12 1.49 -7.80
C CYS A 67 -9.14 0.01 -8.20
N ARG A 68 -10.31 -0.59 -8.28
CA ARG A 68 -10.48 -2.00 -8.67
C ARG A 68 -9.96 -2.27 -10.08
N GLU A 69 -10.28 -1.41 -11.03
CA GLU A 69 -9.85 -1.57 -12.43
C GLU A 69 -8.35 -1.36 -12.61
N VAL A 70 -7.75 -0.41 -11.87
CA VAL A 70 -6.30 -0.23 -11.85
C VAL A 70 -5.63 -1.45 -11.24
N ARG A 71 -6.15 -1.98 -10.13
CA ARG A 71 -5.59 -3.17 -9.45
C ARG A 71 -5.67 -4.44 -10.29
N ALA A 72 -6.67 -4.56 -11.15
CA ALA A 72 -6.76 -5.67 -12.09
C ALA A 72 -5.64 -5.65 -13.16
N LYS A 73 -5.02 -4.48 -13.40
CA LYS A 73 -4.00 -4.28 -14.45
C LYS A 73 -2.59 -4.10 -13.89
N ALA A 74 -2.43 -3.48 -12.71
CA ALA A 74 -1.12 -3.12 -12.16
C ALA A 74 -1.14 -2.87 -10.64
N ASN A 75 0.06 -2.94 -10.04
CA ASN A 75 0.29 -2.64 -8.62
C ASN A 75 0.84 -1.23 -8.37
N VAL A 76 0.44 -0.25 -9.16
CA VAL A 76 0.80 1.15 -8.89
C VAL A 76 0.23 1.58 -7.53
N PRO A 77 0.99 2.29 -6.67
CA PRO A 77 0.46 2.74 -5.38
C PRO A 77 -0.72 3.69 -5.55
N ILE A 78 -1.75 3.49 -4.70
CA ILE A 78 -2.96 4.30 -4.66
C ILE A 78 -3.16 4.82 -3.25
N ILE A 79 -3.23 6.14 -3.10
CA ILE A 79 -3.67 6.82 -1.88
C ILE A 79 -5.07 7.35 -2.13
N MET A 80 -6.02 6.90 -1.32
CA MET A 80 -7.40 7.40 -1.42
C MET A 80 -7.57 8.71 -0.67
N LEU A 81 -8.27 9.65 -1.30
CA LEU A 81 -8.69 10.92 -0.70
C LEU A 81 -10.19 10.84 -0.42
N SER A 82 -10.67 11.27 0.75
CA SER A 82 -12.10 11.26 1.02
C SER A 82 -12.51 12.31 2.05
N ALA A 83 -13.68 12.91 1.81
CA ALA A 83 -14.36 13.75 2.79
C ALA A 83 -15.12 12.95 3.85
N LYS A 84 -15.35 11.64 3.63
CA LYS A 84 -16.07 10.75 4.54
C LYS A 84 -15.10 10.13 5.54
N GLY A 85 -15.29 10.44 6.81
CA GLY A 85 -14.52 9.89 7.92
C GLY A 85 -15.06 8.58 8.48
N GLU A 86 -16.02 7.92 7.80
CA GLU A 86 -16.59 6.68 8.31
C GLU A 86 -15.59 5.53 8.20
N ILE A 87 -15.49 4.74 9.26
CA ILE A 87 -14.60 3.57 9.35
C ILE A 87 -14.86 2.61 8.19
N PHE A 88 -16.12 2.51 7.76
CA PHE A 88 -16.55 1.64 6.66
C PHE A 88 -15.89 2.01 5.32
N ASP A 89 -15.80 3.30 5.00
CA ASP A 89 -15.19 3.77 3.74
C ASP A 89 -13.69 3.46 3.71
N LYS A 90 -13.00 3.59 4.84
CA LYS A 90 -11.57 3.23 4.95
C LYS A 90 -11.33 1.74 4.78
N VAL A 91 -12.13 0.91 5.46
CA VAL A 91 -12.04 -0.55 5.36
C VAL A 91 -12.29 -1.00 3.93
N LEU A 92 -13.33 -0.48 3.28
CA LEU A 92 -13.63 -0.79 1.89
C LEU A 92 -12.51 -0.36 0.94
N GLY A 93 -11.94 0.84 1.12
CA GLY A 93 -10.80 1.32 0.33
C GLY A 93 -9.60 0.39 0.41
N PHE A 94 -9.25 -0.05 1.61
CA PHE A 94 -8.19 -1.04 1.80
C PHE A 94 -8.55 -2.42 1.26
N GLU A 95 -9.80 -2.86 1.38
CA GLU A 95 -10.27 -4.11 0.76
C GLU A 95 -10.13 -4.10 -0.76
N LEU A 96 -10.24 -2.95 -1.39
CA LEU A 96 -10.06 -2.77 -2.82
C LEU A 96 -8.61 -2.59 -3.27
N GLY A 97 -7.66 -2.46 -2.34
CA GLY A 97 -6.24 -2.42 -2.66
C GLY A 97 -5.55 -1.07 -2.49
N ALA A 98 -6.17 -0.09 -1.85
CA ALA A 98 -5.47 1.14 -1.50
C ALA A 98 -4.27 0.89 -0.57
N ASP A 99 -3.21 1.66 -0.74
CA ASP A 99 -1.98 1.59 0.05
C ASP A 99 -2.02 2.52 1.25
N ASP A 100 -2.75 3.64 1.12
CA ASP A 100 -2.98 4.61 2.19
C ASP A 100 -4.30 5.36 1.96
N TYR A 101 -4.72 6.12 2.97
CA TYR A 101 -5.95 6.88 2.98
C TYR A 101 -5.73 8.24 3.65
N ILE A 102 -6.17 9.32 3.01
CA ILE A 102 -6.07 10.69 3.52
C ILE A 102 -7.47 11.28 3.62
N MET A 103 -7.80 11.82 4.78
CA MET A 103 -9.09 12.46 5.02
C MET A 103 -9.05 13.94 4.64
N LYS A 104 -10.03 14.39 3.87
CA LYS A 104 -10.27 15.82 3.58
C LYS A 104 -11.03 16.47 4.74
N PRO A 105 -10.66 17.68 5.20
CA PRO A 105 -9.52 18.46 4.77
C PRO A 105 -8.19 17.94 5.35
N PHE A 106 -7.12 17.99 4.56
CA PHE A 106 -5.79 17.52 4.94
C PHE A 106 -4.75 18.64 5.00
N ASP A 107 -3.74 18.46 5.81
CA ASP A 107 -2.55 19.31 5.81
C ASP A 107 -1.65 18.97 4.62
N SER A 108 -1.10 19.99 3.97
CA SER A 108 -0.23 19.82 2.81
C SER A 108 1.05 19.03 3.12
N LYS A 109 1.61 19.22 4.33
CA LYS A 109 2.81 18.50 4.77
C LYS A 109 2.50 17.02 5.02
N GLU A 110 1.31 16.72 5.56
CA GLU A 110 0.83 15.36 5.74
C GLU A 110 0.71 14.65 4.39
N LEU A 111 0.03 15.26 3.42
CA LEU A 111 -0.13 14.71 2.08
C LEU A 111 1.22 14.41 1.42
N VAL A 112 2.14 15.38 1.42
CA VAL A 112 3.48 15.21 0.85
C VAL A 112 4.26 14.12 1.57
N ALA A 113 4.21 14.06 2.90
CA ALA A 113 4.90 13.04 3.68
C ALA A 113 4.38 11.63 3.36
N ARG A 114 3.07 11.45 3.23
CA ARG A 114 2.44 10.17 2.86
C ARG A 114 2.80 9.75 1.43
N VAL A 115 2.74 10.67 0.47
CA VAL A 115 3.15 10.42 -0.92
C VAL A 115 4.61 9.95 -0.97
N LYS A 116 5.53 10.66 -0.30
CA LYS A 116 6.93 10.26 -0.22
C LYS A 116 7.13 8.91 0.47
N ALA A 117 6.42 8.66 1.55
CA ALA A 117 6.50 7.41 2.29
C ALA A 117 6.03 6.22 1.45
N VAL A 118 4.92 6.38 0.71
CA VAL A 118 4.39 5.36 -0.18
C VAL A 118 5.36 5.14 -1.35
N LEU A 119 5.79 6.19 -2.06
CA LEU A 119 6.71 6.09 -3.19
C LEU A 119 8.07 5.47 -2.83
N ARG A 120 8.61 5.76 -1.63
CA ARG A 120 9.88 5.17 -1.17
C ARG A 120 9.82 3.65 -1.13
N ARG A 121 8.66 3.07 -0.87
CA ARG A 121 8.44 1.62 -0.82
C ARG A 121 8.43 0.97 -2.21
N TYR A 122 8.09 1.76 -3.24
CA TYR A 122 8.01 1.30 -4.64
C TYR A 122 9.28 1.58 -5.45
N GLN A 123 10.27 2.28 -4.89
CA GLN A 123 11.52 2.48 -5.60
C GLN A 123 12.38 1.22 -5.55
N PRO A 124 12.88 0.73 -6.69
CA PRO A 124 13.97 -0.24 -6.64
C PRO A 124 15.15 0.42 -5.92
N VAL A 125 15.61 -0.22 -4.87
CA VAL A 125 16.75 0.28 -4.08
C VAL A 125 17.95 0.43 -5.01
N LYS A 126 18.40 1.66 -5.29
CA LYS A 126 19.73 1.90 -5.85
C LYS A 126 20.73 1.49 -4.79
N VAL A 127 21.41 0.40 -5.06
CA VAL A 127 22.51 -0.09 -4.23
C VAL A 127 23.71 0.83 -4.45
N GLU A 128 24.00 1.68 -3.45
CA GLU A 128 25.34 2.20 -3.20
C GLU A 128 25.76 1.77 -1.78
N GLU A 129 26.86 1.05 -1.71
CA GLU A 129 27.37 0.15 -0.67
C GLU A 129 27.63 0.78 0.71
N PRO A 130 27.56 0.01 1.84
CA PRO A 130 28.07 -1.35 2.04
C PRO A 130 26.96 -2.39 2.16
N ALA A 131 27.27 -3.67 1.92
CA ALA A 131 26.34 -4.77 1.82
C ALA A 131 25.20 -4.72 2.85
N PRO A 132 23.93 -4.41 2.47
CA PRO A 132 22.84 -4.42 3.43
C PRO A 132 22.61 -5.88 3.82
N GLU A 133 22.44 -6.12 5.11
CA GLU A 133 21.83 -7.38 5.56
C GLU A 133 20.62 -7.64 4.69
N LEU A 134 20.66 -8.70 3.90
CA LEU A 134 19.57 -9.09 3.02
C LEU A 134 18.32 -9.31 3.89
N LYS A 135 17.42 -8.32 3.91
CA LYS A 135 16.13 -8.43 4.62
C LYS A 135 15.26 -9.46 3.90
N CYS A 136 15.63 -10.71 4.04
CA CYS A 136 15.02 -11.85 3.37
C CYS A 136 14.76 -12.94 4.39
N VAL A 137 13.55 -13.45 4.42
CA VAL A 137 13.20 -14.64 5.20
C VAL A 137 12.84 -15.78 4.26
N LYS A 138 13.24 -16.98 4.62
CA LYS A 138 13.04 -18.20 3.83
C LYS A 138 12.42 -19.28 4.70
N TYR A 139 11.30 -19.80 4.25
CA TYR A 139 10.59 -20.93 4.81
C TYR A 139 10.27 -21.94 3.72
N PRO A 140 9.93 -23.19 4.03
CA PRO A 140 9.45 -24.11 3.03
C PRO A 140 8.32 -23.48 2.20
N ASP A 141 8.44 -23.51 0.88
CA ASP A 141 7.52 -22.93 -0.10
C ASP A 141 7.33 -21.40 -0.03
N LEU A 142 8.07 -20.65 0.81
CA LEU A 142 7.90 -19.20 0.95
C LEU A 142 9.24 -18.49 1.10
N ILE A 143 9.50 -17.54 0.19
CA ILE A 143 10.62 -16.60 0.29
C ILE A 143 10.04 -15.19 0.26
N VAL A 144 10.30 -14.40 1.28
CA VAL A 144 9.90 -12.99 1.35
C VAL A 144 11.16 -12.13 1.41
N ASN A 145 11.36 -11.31 0.40
CA ASN A 145 12.52 -10.42 0.31
C ASN A 145 12.05 -8.97 0.32
N LEU A 146 12.25 -8.30 1.47
CA LEU A 146 11.90 -6.90 1.64
C LEU A 146 12.89 -5.97 0.92
N SER A 147 14.13 -6.41 0.67
CA SER A 147 15.14 -5.56 0.02
C SER A 147 14.81 -5.27 -1.44
N ASN A 148 14.20 -6.20 -2.15
CA ASN A 148 13.79 -6.05 -3.55
C ASN A 148 12.27 -6.15 -3.77
N TYR A 149 11.49 -6.13 -2.69
CA TYR A 149 10.02 -6.22 -2.70
C TYR A 149 9.48 -7.40 -3.53
N SER A 150 10.06 -8.59 -3.32
CA SER A 150 9.62 -9.80 -4.01
C SER A 150 9.18 -10.89 -3.06
N VAL A 151 8.17 -11.64 -3.47
CA VAL A 151 7.69 -12.84 -2.79
C VAL A 151 7.67 -13.99 -3.76
N ILE A 152 8.24 -15.12 -3.35
CA ILE A 152 8.16 -16.40 -4.08
C ILE A 152 7.40 -17.38 -3.20
N TYR A 153 6.34 -17.96 -3.73
CA TYR A 153 5.54 -18.98 -3.06
C TYR A 153 5.36 -20.19 -3.96
N LYS A 154 5.75 -21.38 -3.46
CA LYS A 154 5.77 -22.63 -4.24
C LYS A 154 6.50 -22.47 -5.58
N ASP A 155 7.70 -21.89 -5.51
CA ASP A 155 8.60 -21.60 -6.64
C ASP A 155 8.04 -20.61 -7.68
N ASN A 156 6.89 -20.01 -7.43
CA ASN A 156 6.29 -19.00 -8.32
C ASN A 156 6.39 -17.60 -7.70
N PRO A 157 6.78 -16.58 -8.48
CA PRO A 157 6.70 -15.21 -8.02
C PRO A 157 5.23 -14.80 -7.81
N ILE A 158 4.96 -14.19 -6.66
CA ILE A 158 3.63 -13.64 -6.35
C ILE A 158 3.72 -12.12 -6.35
N ASP A 159 2.80 -11.52 -7.07
CA ASP A 159 2.60 -10.09 -7.02
C ASP A 159 1.88 -9.69 -5.72
N MET A 160 2.58 -8.90 -4.90
CA MET A 160 2.14 -8.53 -3.56
C MET A 160 2.30 -7.02 -3.34
N PRO A 161 1.21 -6.28 -3.04
CA PRO A 161 1.29 -4.88 -2.67
C PRO A 161 2.26 -4.65 -1.51
N PRO A 162 3.00 -3.53 -1.48
CA PRO A 162 4.05 -3.30 -0.49
C PRO A 162 3.62 -3.47 0.95
N LYS A 163 2.43 -2.99 1.33
CA LYS A 163 1.94 -3.13 2.71
C LYS A 163 1.66 -4.57 3.11
N GLU A 164 1.20 -5.38 2.18
CA GLU A 164 1.03 -6.81 2.39
C GLU A 164 2.39 -7.50 2.54
N LEU A 165 3.37 -7.14 1.69
CA LEU A 165 4.73 -7.68 1.75
C LEU A 165 5.45 -7.25 3.04
N GLU A 166 5.38 -5.97 3.41
CA GLU A 166 5.95 -5.45 4.65
C GLU A 166 5.37 -6.15 5.88
N LEU A 167 4.04 -6.33 5.91
CA LEU A 167 3.35 -7.03 6.98
C LEU A 167 3.77 -8.50 7.06
N LEU A 168 3.80 -9.19 5.92
CA LEU A 168 4.23 -10.58 5.85
C LEU A 168 5.69 -10.72 6.29
N TYR A 169 6.59 -9.86 5.78
CA TYR A 169 8.00 -9.87 6.17
C TYR A 169 8.16 -9.63 7.67
N PHE A 170 7.48 -8.63 8.23
CA PHE A 170 7.57 -8.30 9.65
C PHE A 170 7.15 -9.46 10.54
N LEU A 171 6.03 -10.08 10.25
CA LEU A 171 5.54 -11.25 10.97
C LEU A 171 6.48 -12.46 10.80
N ALA A 172 6.93 -12.72 9.58
CA ALA A 172 7.83 -13.85 9.28
C ALA A 172 9.26 -13.65 9.82
N SER A 173 9.70 -12.42 10.01
CA SER A 173 11.01 -12.12 10.63
C SER A 173 11.03 -12.37 12.14
N SER A 174 9.87 -12.50 12.77
CA SER A 174 9.72 -12.76 14.21
C SER A 174 8.81 -13.96 14.45
N PRO A 175 9.25 -15.17 14.02
CA PRO A 175 8.40 -16.36 14.10
C PRO A 175 8.00 -16.68 15.53
N ASN A 176 6.75 -17.16 15.68
CA ASN A 176 6.13 -17.53 16.94
C ASN A 176 5.87 -16.35 17.92
N GLN A 177 6.23 -15.11 17.55
CA GLN A 177 5.88 -13.92 18.30
C GLN A 177 4.49 -13.43 17.95
N VAL A 178 3.69 -13.10 18.97
CA VAL A 178 2.37 -12.49 18.82
C VAL A 178 2.52 -10.97 18.79
N PHE A 179 1.91 -10.33 17.81
CA PHE A 179 1.82 -8.89 17.71
C PHE A 179 0.36 -8.45 17.79
N THR A 180 0.11 -7.39 18.56
CA THR A 180 -1.24 -6.79 18.60
C THR A 180 -1.52 -6.05 17.30
N ARG A 181 -2.79 -5.77 17.04
CA ARG A 181 -3.19 -4.98 15.87
C ARG A 181 -2.58 -3.58 15.87
N GLU A 182 -2.51 -2.95 17.04
CA GLU A 182 -1.89 -1.65 17.24
C GLU A 182 -0.40 -1.70 16.91
N GLN A 183 0.32 -2.68 17.44
CA GLN A 183 1.76 -2.85 17.15
C GLN A 183 2.01 -3.05 15.66
N LEU A 184 1.20 -3.85 14.97
CA LEU A 184 1.31 -4.06 13.53
C LEU A 184 0.97 -2.78 12.74
N LEU A 185 -0.05 -2.05 13.19
CA LEU A 185 -0.41 -0.77 12.58
C LEU A 185 0.73 0.23 12.67
N ASP A 186 1.28 0.42 13.87
CA ASP A 186 2.38 1.34 14.14
C ASP A 186 3.64 1.00 13.33
N HIS A 187 4.01 -0.29 13.28
CA HIS A 187 5.22 -0.71 12.55
C HIS A 187 5.09 -0.61 11.04
N ILE A 188 3.92 -0.93 10.49
CA ILE A 188 3.73 -1.03 9.04
C ILE A 188 3.21 0.28 8.45
N TRP A 189 2.37 1.02 9.17
CA TRP A 189 1.79 2.28 8.70
C TRP A 189 2.39 3.52 9.37
N GLY A 190 3.02 3.35 10.53
CA GLY A 190 3.68 4.40 11.30
C GLY A 190 2.81 4.95 12.45
N TYR A 191 3.47 5.51 13.48
CA TYR A 191 2.83 6.05 14.68
C TYR A 191 1.84 7.19 14.43
N GLU A 192 2.02 7.92 13.33
CA GLU A 192 1.13 9.02 12.94
C GLU A 192 -0.08 8.56 12.12
N TYR A 193 -0.22 7.25 11.92
CA TYR A 193 -1.33 6.72 11.16
C TYR A 193 -2.64 6.78 11.97
N ILE A 194 -3.51 7.74 11.64
CA ILE A 194 -4.84 7.94 12.24
C ILE A 194 -5.84 6.99 11.57
N GLY A 195 -5.54 5.70 11.52
CA GLY A 195 -6.40 4.68 10.94
C GLY A 195 -6.92 3.68 11.97
N ASP A 196 -7.95 2.90 11.57
CA ASP A 196 -8.48 1.83 12.39
C ASP A 196 -7.55 0.60 12.35
N THR A 197 -7.41 -0.07 13.48
CA THR A 197 -6.65 -1.33 13.60
C THR A 197 -7.21 -2.45 12.72
N ARG A 198 -8.48 -2.35 12.28
CA ARG A 198 -9.09 -3.24 11.28
C ARG A 198 -8.39 -3.25 9.93
N THR A 199 -7.61 -2.20 9.61
CA THR A 199 -6.72 -2.18 8.44
C THR A 199 -5.81 -3.40 8.42
N VAL A 200 -5.27 -3.80 9.57
CA VAL A 200 -4.42 -4.99 9.70
C VAL A 200 -5.21 -6.26 9.33
N ASP A 201 -6.45 -6.39 9.81
CA ASP A 201 -7.29 -7.57 9.55
C ASP A 201 -7.53 -7.76 8.05
N VAL A 202 -7.77 -6.67 7.33
CA VAL A 202 -7.97 -6.68 5.89
C VAL A 202 -6.72 -7.17 5.15
N HIS A 203 -5.54 -6.67 5.53
CA HIS A 203 -4.30 -7.08 4.90
C HIS A 203 -3.92 -8.53 5.22
N VAL A 204 -4.17 -8.99 6.46
CA VAL A 204 -3.99 -10.41 6.82
C VAL A 204 -4.93 -11.32 6.02
N LYS A 205 -6.20 -10.92 5.83
CA LYS A 205 -7.14 -11.67 4.98
C LYS A 205 -6.59 -11.84 3.56
N ARG A 206 -6.08 -10.75 2.95
CA ARG A 206 -5.50 -10.79 1.60
C ARG A 206 -4.23 -11.64 1.52
N LEU A 207 -3.37 -11.56 2.52
CA LEU A 207 -2.22 -12.44 2.61
C LEU A 207 -2.65 -13.91 2.56
N ARG A 208 -3.68 -14.29 3.34
CA ARG A 208 -4.22 -15.66 3.37
C ARG A 208 -4.91 -16.08 2.06
N GLU A 209 -5.36 -15.14 1.26
CA GLU A 209 -5.89 -15.43 -0.07
C GLU A 209 -4.77 -15.79 -1.06
N LYS A 210 -3.60 -15.14 -0.93
CA LYS A 210 -2.44 -15.31 -1.81
C LYS A 210 -1.52 -16.47 -1.40
N ILE A 211 -1.30 -16.63 -0.10
CA ILE A 211 -0.46 -17.70 0.45
C ILE A 211 -1.30 -18.57 1.40
N LYS A 212 -1.14 -19.88 1.28
CA LYS A 212 -1.85 -20.83 2.14
C LYS A 212 -0.89 -21.43 3.15
N ASP A 213 -1.38 -21.60 4.37
CA ASP A 213 -0.67 -22.31 5.43
C ASP A 213 -0.23 -23.69 4.95
N ASN A 214 0.89 -24.16 5.46
CA ASN A 214 1.37 -25.53 5.21
C ASN A 214 1.76 -26.22 6.53
N ASP A 215 2.36 -27.40 6.43
CA ASP A 215 2.75 -28.17 7.61
C ASP A 215 3.89 -27.54 8.40
N SER A 216 4.70 -26.70 7.76
CA SER A 216 5.89 -26.07 8.36
C SER A 216 5.62 -24.72 8.98
N TRP A 217 4.66 -23.95 8.45
CA TRP A 217 4.32 -22.61 8.95
C TRP A 217 2.85 -22.24 8.69
N SER A 218 2.37 -21.27 9.44
CA SER A 218 1.01 -20.71 9.27
C SER A 218 0.94 -19.24 9.70
N LEU A 219 0.07 -18.49 9.05
CA LEU A 219 -0.28 -17.12 9.48
C LEU A 219 -1.48 -17.20 10.43
N SER A 220 -1.21 -17.29 11.73
CA SER A 220 -2.19 -17.59 12.75
C SER A 220 -2.83 -16.37 13.40
N THR A 221 -4.12 -16.43 13.72
CA THR A 221 -4.84 -15.44 14.52
C THR A 221 -4.79 -15.85 15.98
N VAL A 222 -4.39 -14.91 16.84
CA VAL A 222 -4.53 -15.04 18.29
C VAL A 222 -5.76 -14.22 18.70
N TRP A 223 -6.85 -14.92 18.99
CA TRP A 223 -8.16 -14.32 19.25
C TRP A 223 -8.10 -13.29 20.39
N GLY A 224 -8.70 -12.12 20.14
CA GLY A 224 -8.70 -11.01 21.08
C GLY A 224 -7.38 -10.23 21.19
N ILE A 225 -6.28 -10.67 20.54
CA ILE A 225 -4.96 -10.05 20.63
C ILE A 225 -4.50 -9.54 19.25
N GLY A 226 -4.23 -10.45 18.30
CA GLY A 226 -3.65 -10.06 17.01
C GLY A 226 -3.21 -11.25 16.19
N TYR A 227 -1.99 -11.18 15.64
CA TYR A 227 -1.49 -12.13 14.66
C TYR A 227 -0.06 -12.59 14.98
N LYS A 228 0.29 -13.77 14.50
CA LYS A 228 1.65 -14.33 14.51
C LYS A 228 1.93 -15.11 13.24
N PHE A 229 3.18 -15.14 12.83
CA PHE A 229 3.68 -16.13 11.89
C PHE A 229 4.18 -17.33 12.69
N GLU A 230 3.46 -18.43 12.65
CA GLU A 230 3.75 -19.62 13.44
C GLU A 230 4.60 -20.57 12.63
N VAL A 231 5.77 -20.93 13.16
CA VAL A 231 6.62 -21.98 12.61
C VAL A 231 6.43 -23.23 13.47
N LYS A 232 6.03 -24.28 12.83
CA LYS A 232 5.83 -25.59 13.47
C LYS A 232 7.18 -26.31 13.43
N ASN A 233 7.71 -26.63 14.61
CA ASN A 233 8.89 -27.50 14.70
C ASN A 233 8.47 -28.90 14.23
N ILE A 234 9.09 -29.36 13.18
CA ILE A 234 9.04 -30.76 12.74
C ILE A 234 10.07 -31.53 13.52
#